data_fb8ac80752f80609208ec92c6754d830
#
_entry.id   fb8ac80752f80609208ec92c6754d830
#
_cell.length_a   1.000
_cell.length_b   1.000
_cell.length_c   1.000
_cell.angle_alpha   90.00
_cell.angle_beta   90.00
_cell.angle_gamma   90.00
#
_symmetry.space_group_name_H-M   'P 1'
#
loop_
_entity.id
_entity.type
_entity.pdbx_description
1 polymer ?
#
loop_
_entity_poly.entity_id
_entity_poly.type
_entity_poly.pdbx_seq_one_letter_code
_entity_poly.pdbx_strand_id
1 'polypeptide(L)'
;MLAQPELERKFIDYVCSSKNNLLIPAAALGRGQEICLLLLDTRSKIDKDIFVAKSIFDNAEKLLNYTEFLRQWAEERISTLLASDKLMVLTNNEMEYYLRKGSILVTPDHMLSHDKSVDILERIKDNPDDMVILAGYLAPGTVGRRLAEGQLSINAKVVLSELKVHTDLADNERILQKSLSCAKLVLVHHGEEPKSSQLAGALRQKFHIEVISPHFGDRIIL
;
A
#
# COMPACT_ATOMS: atom_id res chain seq x y z
N MET A 1 6.89 1.03 -16.98
CA MET A 1 6.50 0.92 -15.56
C MET A 1 7.31 -0.20 -14.93
N LEU A 2 7.86 0.01 -13.70
CA LEU A 2 8.69 -1.00 -13.04
C LEU A 2 7.86 -2.22 -12.63
N ALA A 3 8.49 -3.41 -12.61
CA ALA A 3 7.86 -4.63 -12.09
C ALA A 3 7.69 -4.55 -10.56
N GLN A 4 6.70 -5.28 -10.00
CA GLN A 4 6.43 -5.27 -8.55
C GLN A 4 7.69 -5.57 -7.69
N PRO A 5 8.55 -6.57 -8.00
CA PRO A 5 9.76 -6.82 -7.22
C PRO A 5 10.76 -5.64 -7.22
N GLU A 6 10.75 -4.84 -8.27
CA GLU A 6 11.60 -3.66 -8.39
C GLU A 6 11.08 -2.50 -7.55
N LEU A 7 9.77 -2.35 -7.48
CA LEU A 7 9.09 -1.38 -6.61
C LEU A 7 9.27 -1.75 -5.13
N GLU A 8 9.17 -3.03 -4.79
CA GLU A 8 9.43 -3.54 -3.44
C GLU A 8 10.89 -3.29 -3.02
N ARG A 9 11.86 -3.52 -3.91
CA ARG A 9 13.27 -3.20 -3.63
C ARG A 9 13.45 -1.72 -3.37
N LYS A 10 12.89 -0.83 -4.20
CA LYS A 10 12.95 0.62 -3.99
C LYS A 10 12.33 1.03 -2.65
N PHE A 11 11.19 0.43 -2.29
CA PHE A 11 10.55 0.69 -1.02
C PHE A 11 11.49 0.35 0.15
N ILE A 12 12.14 -0.82 0.11
CA ILE A 12 13.10 -1.25 1.13
C ILE A 12 14.34 -0.35 1.15
N ASP A 13 14.83 0.11 0.00
CA ASP A 13 15.93 1.06 -0.07
C ASP A 13 15.57 2.37 0.65
N TYR A 14 14.33 2.86 0.51
CA TYR A 14 13.85 4.02 1.28
C TYR A 14 13.79 3.72 2.77
N VAL A 15 13.27 2.57 3.17
CA VAL A 15 13.22 2.14 4.58
C VAL A 15 14.62 2.13 5.18
N CYS A 16 15.58 1.49 4.52
CA CYS A 16 16.98 1.41 4.97
C CYS A 16 17.69 2.77 4.97
N SER A 17 17.26 3.72 4.14
CA SER A 17 17.85 5.05 4.07
C SER A 17 17.34 6.01 5.14
N SER A 18 16.32 5.63 5.91
CA SER A 18 15.78 6.51 6.97
C SER A 18 16.77 6.64 8.12
N LYS A 19 17.07 7.86 8.52
CA LYS A 19 18.10 8.14 9.55
C LYS A 19 17.55 8.02 10.96
N ASN A 20 16.33 8.50 11.19
CA ASN A 20 15.67 8.51 12.48
C ASN A 20 14.29 7.84 12.39
N ASN A 21 13.21 8.46 12.83
CA ASN A 21 11.88 7.84 12.75
C ASN A 21 11.39 7.70 11.31
N LEU A 22 10.66 6.63 11.06
CA LEU A 22 10.00 6.37 9.80
C LEU A 22 8.53 6.06 10.03
N LEU A 23 7.64 6.91 9.54
CA LEU A 23 6.21 6.66 9.50
C LEU A 23 5.82 6.03 8.15
N ILE A 24 5.15 4.89 8.19
CA ILE A 24 4.56 4.21 7.03
C ILE A 24 3.06 4.10 7.26
N PRO A 25 2.27 5.09 6.81
CA PRO A 25 0.82 4.99 6.89
C PRO A 25 0.32 3.97 5.87
N ALA A 26 -0.46 2.98 6.33
CA ALA A 26 -0.92 1.87 5.52
C ALA A 26 -2.37 1.50 5.85
N ALA A 27 -3.13 0.95 4.89
CA ALA A 27 -4.46 0.42 5.18
C ALA A 27 -4.37 -0.74 6.19
N ALA A 28 -5.28 -0.78 7.16
CA ALA A 28 -5.28 -1.81 8.20
C ALA A 28 -5.53 -3.24 7.66
N LEU A 29 -6.11 -3.35 6.45
CA LEU A 29 -6.35 -4.61 5.76
C LEU A 29 -5.70 -4.58 4.37
N GLY A 30 -5.01 -5.65 3.99
CA GLY A 30 -4.31 -5.83 2.73
C GLY A 30 -2.93 -5.18 2.74
N ARG A 31 -2.82 -3.90 2.43
CA ARG A 31 -1.54 -3.19 2.31
C ARG A 31 -0.71 -3.20 3.59
N GLY A 32 -1.34 -3.10 4.77
CA GLY A 32 -0.63 -3.18 6.04
C GLY A 32 0.09 -4.51 6.22
N GLN A 33 -0.58 -5.63 5.93
CA GLN A 33 0.01 -6.96 6.00
C GLN A 33 1.12 -7.14 4.95
N GLU A 34 0.92 -6.67 3.71
CA GLU A 34 1.95 -6.74 2.66
C GLU A 34 3.22 -5.98 3.06
N ILE A 35 3.09 -4.76 3.59
CA ILE A 35 4.23 -3.99 4.08
C ILE A 35 4.92 -4.70 5.24
N CYS A 36 4.16 -5.23 6.21
CA CYS A 36 4.73 -5.98 7.32
C CYS A 36 5.50 -7.22 6.86
N LEU A 37 4.97 -7.98 5.90
CA LEU A 37 5.65 -9.13 5.32
C LEU A 37 6.93 -8.71 4.59
N LEU A 38 6.90 -7.61 3.84
CA LEU A 38 8.07 -7.10 3.13
C LEU A 38 9.17 -6.64 4.09
N LEU A 39 8.80 -5.98 5.19
CA LEU A 39 9.72 -5.59 6.26
C LEU A 39 10.29 -6.82 6.98
N LEU A 40 9.49 -7.85 7.20
CA LEU A 40 9.91 -9.10 7.82
C LEU A 40 10.90 -9.86 6.94
N ASP A 41 10.63 -10.01 5.65
CA ASP A 41 11.52 -10.67 4.68
C ASP A 41 12.88 -9.99 4.56
N THR A 42 12.91 -8.70 4.79
CA THR A 42 14.13 -7.87 4.68
C THR A 42 14.69 -7.45 6.02
N ARG A 43 14.21 -8.05 7.11
CA ARG A 43 14.57 -7.67 8.49
C ARG A 43 16.07 -7.62 8.76
N SER A 44 16.84 -8.50 8.14
CA SER A 44 18.30 -8.53 8.28
C SER A 44 19.02 -7.29 7.75
N LYS A 45 18.35 -6.48 6.92
CA LYS A 45 18.86 -5.21 6.38
C LYS A 45 18.41 -3.99 7.18
N ILE A 46 17.51 -4.18 8.15
CA ILE A 46 16.89 -3.11 8.92
C ILE A 46 17.43 -3.20 10.34
N ASP A 47 18.12 -2.16 10.79
CA ASP A 47 18.74 -2.07 12.12
C ASP A 47 17.79 -1.46 13.19
N LYS A 48 16.64 -0.92 12.77
CA LYS A 48 15.66 -0.26 13.62
C LYS A 48 14.57 -1.21 14.09
N ASP A 49 14.01 -0.90 15.25
CA ASP A 49 12.81 -1.57 15.73
C ASP A 49 11.60 -1.19 14.89
N ILE A 50 10.68 -2.14 14.69
CA ILE A 50 9.49 -1.98 13.87
C ILE A 50 8.27 -2.17 14.76
N PHE A 51 7.46 -1.12 14.86
CA PHE A 51 6.21 -1.11 15.62
C PHE A 51 5.03 -1.00 14.67
N VAL A 52 4.07 -1.89 14.83
CA VAL A 52 2.91 -2.04 13.94
C VAL A 52 1.63 -1.85 14.76
N ALA A 53 0.70 -1.06 14.24
CA ALA A 53 -0.59 -0.87 14.88
C ALA A 53 -1.33 -2.20 15.06
N LYS A 54 -1.89 -2.42 16.26
CA LYS A 54 -2.61 -3.65 16.62
C LYS A 54 -3.67 -4.06 15.60
N SER A 55 -4.39 -3.10 15.02
CA SER A 55 -5.44 -3.36 14.04
C SER A 55 -4.93 -4.05 12.76
N ILE A 56 -3.65 -3.91 12.40
CA ILE A 56 -3.03 -4.62 11.28
C ILE A 56 -2.87 -6.11 11.63
N PHE A 57 -2.44 -6.43 12.85
CA PHE A 57 -2.36 -7.81 13.33
C PHE A 57 -3.75 -8.43 13.52
N ASP A 58 -4.70 -7.71 14.13
CA ASP A 58 -6.08 -8.18 14.32
C ASP A 58 -6.75 -8.53 12.98
N ASN A 59 -6.47 -7.76 11.94
CA ASN A 59 -6.97 -8.07 10.59
C ASN A 59 -6.21 -9.23 9.93
N ALA A 60 -4.91 -9.40 10.22
CA ALA A 60 -4.17 -10.58 9.78
C ALA A 60 -4.74 -11.88 10.39
N GLU A 61 -5.04 -11.86 11.69
CA GLU A 61 -5.74 -12.99 12.35
C GLU A 61 -7.09 -13.30 11.70
N LYS A 62 -7.90 -12.26 11.43
CA LYS A 62 -9.21 -12.44 10.78
C LYS A 62 -9.09 -13.07 9.39
N LEU A 63 -8.05 -12.75 8.63
CA LEU A 63 -7.83 -13.34 7.30
C LEU A 63 -7.65 -14.87 7.36
N LEU A 64 -7.08 -15.41 8.44
CA LEU A 64 -6.94 -16.86 8.63
C LEU A 64 -8.28 -17.59 8.79
N ASN A 65 -9.38 -16.89 9.06
CA ASN A 65 -10.72 -17.48 9.08
C ASN A 65 -11.35 -17.59 7.68
N TYR A 66 -10.65 -17.13 6.63
CA TYR A 66 -11.15 -17.07 5.24
C TYR A 66 -10.08 -17.58 4.27
N THR A 67 -9.40 -18.66 4.62
CA THR A 67 -8.26 -19.20 3.85
C THR A 67 -8.66 -19.64 2.46
N GLU A 68 -9.92 -20.03 2.22
CA GLU A 68 -10.48 -20.40 0.93
C GLU A 68 -10.45 -19.24 -0.09
N PHE A 69 -10.40 -17.99 0.37
CA PHE A 69 -10.28 -16.78 -0.49
C PHE A 69 -8.85 -16.28 -0.60
N LEU A 70 -7.91 -16.88 0.13
CA LEU A 70 -6.51 -16.52 0.08
C LEU A 70 -5.77 -17.31 -1.02
N ARG A 71 -4.67 -16.75 -1.50
CA ARG A 71 -3.73 -17.52 -2.32
C ARG A 71 -3.09 -18.62 -1.46
N GLN A 72 -2.80 -19.76 -2.05
CA GLN A 72 -2.27 -20.95 -1.36
C GLN A 72 -1.08 -20.66 -0.41
N TRP A 73 -0.22 -19.73 -0.76
CA TRP A 73 0.94 -19.35 0.08
C TRP A 73 0.63 -18.30 1.15
N ALA A 74 -0.53 -17.64 1.09
CA ALA A 74 -0.82 -16.48 1.93
C ALA A 74 -1.11 -16.88 3.39
N GLU A 75 -1.71 -18.04 3.62
CA GLU A 75 -1.97 -18.57 4.96
C GLU A 75 -0.66 -18.76 5.76
N GLU A 76 0.32 -19.43 5.16
CA GLU A 76 1.64 -19.64 5.78
C GLU A 76 2.34 -18.31 6.07
N ARG A 77 2.27 -17.39 5.13
CA ARG A 77 2.88 -16.06 5.27
C ARG A 77 2.23 -15.24 6.38
N ILE A 78 0.91 -15.23 6.47
CA ILE A 78 0.17 -14.54 7.53
C ILE A 78 0.48 -15.19 8.89
N SER A 79 0.53 -16.51 8.97
CA SER A 79 0.90 -17.23 10.19
C SER A 79 2.33 -16.89 10.64
N THR A 80 3.27 -16.80 9.70
CA THR A 80 4.65 -16.36 9.96
C THR A 80 4.69 -14.92 10.49
N LEU A 81 3.90 -14.02 9.91
CA LEU A 81 3.77 -12.65 10.36
C LEU A 81 3.30 -12.56 11.81
N LEU A 82 2.25 -13.32 12.15
CA LEU A 82 1.66 -13.32 13.50
C LEU A 82 2.56 -13.98 14.56
N ALA A 83 3.36 -14.97 14.17
CA ALA A 83 4.30 -15.64 15.05
C ALA A 83 5.63 -14.89 15.24
N SER A 84 5.88 -13.84 14.48
CA SER A 84 7.18 -13.15 14.49
C SER A 84 7.35 -12.23 15.69
N ASP A 85 8.49 -12.33 16.36
CA ASP A 85 8.97 -11.41 17.40
C ASP A 85 9.68 -10.15 16.84
N LYS A 86 9.83 -10.07 15.52
CA LYS A 86 10.55 -9.00 14.83
C LYS A 86 9.71 -7.76 14.56
N LEU A 87 8.39 -7.89 14.66
CA LEU A 87 7.42 -6.81 14.52
C LEU A 87 6.65 -6.71 15.82
N MET A 88 6.74 -5.57 16.49
CA MET A 88 6.15 -5.34 17.80
C MET A 88 4.84 -4.57 17.70
N VAL A 89 3.93 -4.79 18.64
CA VAL A 89 2.67 -4.05 18.68
C VAL A 89 2.92 -2.62 19.12
N LEU A 90 2.44 -1.66 18.33
CA LEU A 90 2.47 -0.24 18.67
C LEU A 90 1.42 0.08 19.73
N THR A 91 1.86 0.50 20.92
CA THR A 91 1.01 0.96 22.02
C THR A 91 1.04 2.48 22.15
N ASN A 92 -0.06 3.10 22.60
CA ASN A 92 -0.11 4.56 22.73
C ASN A 92 0.75 5.06 23.90
N ASN A 93 0.84 4.29 24.96
CA ASN A 93 1.51 4.70 26.20
C ASN A 93 3.04 4.78 26.05
N GLU A 94 3.59 4.18 24.99
CA GLU A 94 5.05 4.11 24.76
C GLU A 94 5.50 4.94 23.55
N MET A 95 4.64 5.78 23.01
CA MET A 95 4.94 6.56 21.81
C MET A 95 6.22 7.39 21.94
N GLU A 96 6.43 8.05 23.07
CA GLU A 96 7.63 8.83 23.32
C GLU A 96 8.91 7.98 23.35
N TYR A 97 8.81 6.74 23.82
CA TYR A 97 9.93 5.79 23.78
C TYR A 97 10.27 5.41 22.33
N TYR A 98 9.28 5.07 21.51
CA TYR A 98 9.50 4.70 20.12
C TYR A 98 10.15 5.83 19.33
N LEU A 99 9.65 7.06 19.48
CA LEU A 99 10.17 8.22 18.76
C LEU A 99 11.59 8.62 19.21
N ARG A 100 11.91 8.46 20.49
CA ARG A 100 13.29 8.73 20.98
C ARG A 100 14.31 7.72 20.46
N LYS A 101 13.89 6.49 20.18
CA LYS A 101 14.77 5.42 19.71
C LYS A 101 15.04 5.47 18.20
N GLY A 102 14.26 6.22 17.44
CA GLY A 102 14.37 6.24 15.99
C GLY A 102 13.81 4.98 15.38
N SER A 103 12.50 4.77 15.43
CA SER A 103 11.82 3.52 15.08
C SER A 103 11.07 3.60 13.76
N ILE A 104 10.69 2.45 13.21
CA ILE A 104 9.77 2.32 12.09
C ILE A 104 8.36 2.09 12.65
N LEU A 105 7.40 2.92 12.24
CA LEU A 105 6.03 2.94 12.73
C LEU A 105 5.06 2.66 11.56
N VAL A 106 4.39 1.52 11.57
CA VAL A 106 3.39 1.14 10.55
C VAL A 106 2.00 1.29 11.15
N THR A 107 1.21 2.24 10.63
CA THR A 107 -0.09 2.59 11.22
C THR A 107 -1.18 2.79 10.16
N PRO A 108 -2.45 2.48 10.43
CA PRO A 108 -3.54 3.03 9.66
C PRO A 108 -3.73 4.52 10.01
N ASP A 109 -4.26 5.37 9.11
CA ASP A 109 -4.62 4.96 7.77
C ASP A 109 -3.60 5.52 6.76
N HIS A 110 -3.61 4.97 5.56
CA HIS A 110 -2.67 5.33 4.48
C HIS A 110 -2.83 6.76 3.94
N MET A 111 -3.96 7.43 4.23
CA MET A 111 -4.26 8.79 3.76
C MET A 111 -3.90 9.87 4.79
N LEU A 112 -3.44 9.46 5.99
CA LEU A 112 -3.19 10.37 7.12
C LEU A 112 -4.45 11.17 7.49
N SER A 113 -5.59 10.47 7.64
CA SER A 113 -6.88 11.10 7.97
C SER A 113 -7.37 10.78 9.37
N HIS A 114 -6.74 9.84 10.09
CA HIS A 114 -7.15 9.36 11.39
C HIS A 114 -6.08 9.54 12.47
N ASP A 115 -6.54 9.59 13.71
CA ASP A 115 -5.87 10.08 14.89
C ASP A 115 -4.43 9.60 15.09
N LYS A 116 -4.16 8.29 15.00
CA LYS A 116 -2.83 7.77 15.33
C LYS A 116 -1.76 8.15 14.30
N SER A 117 -2.05 8.03 13.02
CA SER A 117 -1.08 8.37 11.96
C SER A 117 -0.83 9.88 11.91
N VAL A 118 -1.86 10.67 12.18
CA VAL A 118 -1.76 12.14 12.26
C VAL A 118 -0.98 12.56 13.51
N ASP A 119 -1.24 11.97 14.68
CA ASP A 119 -0.49 12.25 15.92
C ASP A 119 1.01 11.96 15.76
N ILE A 120 1.37 10.84 15.13
CA ILE A 120 2.76 10.51 14.85
C ILE A 120 3.37 11.52 13.88
N LEU A 121 2.65 11.85 12.78
CA LEU A 121 3.11 12.83 11.82
C LEU A 121 3.40 14.19 12.50
N GLU A 122 2.49 14.67 13.34
CA GLU A 122 2.66 15.94 14.07
C GLU A 122 3.91 15.96 14.95
N ARG A 123 4.30 14.81 15.51
CA ARG A 123 5.50 14.68 16.37
C ARG A 123 6.80 14.59 15.59
N ILE A 124 6.78 14.09 14.36
CA ILE A 124 8.00 13.89 13.55
C ILE A 124 8.19 14.94 12.45
N LYS A 125 7.17 15.72 12.13
CA LYS A 125 7.16 16.62 10.95
C LYS A 125 8.27 17.65 10.90
N ASP A 126 8.78 18.08 12.06
CA ASP A 126 9.75 19.17 12.17
C ASP A 126 11.21 18.70 12.14
N ASN A 127 11.46 17.39 12.20
CA ASN A 127 12.81 16.84 12.19
C ASN A 127 13.21 16.37 10.78
N PRO A 128 14.23 16.96 10.14
CA PRO A 128 14.64 16.59 8.77
C PRO A 128 15.27 15.20 8.65
N ASP A 129 15.64 14.55 9.75
CA ASP A 129 16.14 13.17 9.76
C ASP A 129 15.01 12.14 9.86
N ASP A 130 13.77 12.58 10.14
CA ASP A 130 12.59 11.74 10.11
C ASP A 130 12.05 11.61 8.69
N MET A 131 11.26 10.55 8.45
CA MET A 131 10.75 10.24 7.13
C MET A 131 9.29 9.75 7.18
N VAL A 132 8.53 10.07 6.14
CA VAL A 132 7.19 9.51 5.88
C VAL A 132 7.20 8.85 4.51
N ILE A 133 6.84 7.57 4.43
CA ILE A 133 6.65 6.87 3.15
C ILE A 133 5.16 6.67 2.89
N LEU A 134 4.64 7.37 1.88
CA LEU A 134 3.26 7.24 1.43
C LEU A 134 3.19 6.13 0.37
N ALA A 135 2.57 5.00 0.72
CA ALA A 135 2.60 3.76 -0.06
C ALA A 135 1.20 3.29 -0.52
N GLY A 136 0.36 4.20 -0.97
CA GLY A 136 -1.00 3.88 -1.40
C GLY A 136 -1.68 4.99 -2.17
N TYR A 137 -2.95 4.74 -2.54
CA TYR A 137 -3.80 5.78 -3.12
C TYR A 137 -4.09 6.87 -2.07
N LEU A 138 -4.03 8.11 -2.49
CA LEU A 138 -4.27 9.28 -1.65
C LEU A 138 -5.45 10.06 -2.22
N ALA A 139 -6.58 10.03 -1.53
CA ALA A 139 -7.78 10.74 -1.95
C ALA A 139 -7.60 12.27 -1.90
N PRO A 140 -8.21 13.01 -2.82
CA PRO A 140 -8.21 14.47 -2.77
C PRO A 140 -8.66 15.00 -1.41
N GLY A 141 -8.00 16.06 -0.92
CA GLY A 141 -8.32 16.72 0.35
C GLY A 141 -7.70 16.07 1.60
N THR A 142 -7.12 14.86 1.51
CA THR A 142 -6.45 14.22 2.64
C THR A 142 -5.07 14.83 2.93
N VAL A 143 -4.59 14.69 4.17
CA VAL A 143 -3.25 15.16 4.56
C VAL A 143 -2.16 14.48 3.72
N GLY A 144 -2.27 13.17 3.52
CA GLY A 144 -1.34 12.43 2.67
C GLY A 144 -1.28 12.98 1.24
N ARG A 145 -2.42 13.32 0.64
CA ARG A 145 -2.48 13.92 -0.69
C ARG A 145 -1.83 15.30 -0.74
N ARG A 146 -2.11 16.15 0.24
CA ARG A 146 -1.52 17.49 0.36
C ARG A 146 0.00 17.44 0.54
N LEU A 147 0.52 16.49 1.32
CA LEU A 147 1.96 16.24 1.44
C LEU A 147 2.56 15.81 0.09
N ALA A 148 1.91 14.86 -0.59
CA ALA A 148 2.35 14.34 -1.87
C ALA A 148 2.43 15.42 -2.97
N GLU A 149 1.53 16.39 -2.93
CA GLU A 149 1.46 17.51 -3.89
C GLU A 149 2.27 18.74 -3.45
N GLY A 150 2.95 18.68 -2.31
CA GLY A 150 3.71 19.82 -1.76
C GLY A 150 2.84 20.97 -1.26
N GLN A 151 1.53 20.74 -1.06
CA GLN A 151 0.59 21.74 -0.53
C GLN A 151 0.70 21.88 0.99
N LEU A 152 1.29 20.91 1.65
CA LEU A 152 1.64 20.92 3.07
C LEU A 152 3.14 20.68 3.18
N SER A 153 3.87 21.66 3.70
CA SER A 153 5.32 21.57 3.89
C SER A 153 5.64 21.09 5.30
N ILE A 154 6.53 20.11 5.40
CA ILE A 154 7.13 19.63 6.65
C ILE A 154 8.64 19.51 6.48
N ASN A 155 9.41 19.48 7.57
CA ASN A 155 10.87 19.28 7.51
C ASN A 155 11.24 17.80 7.31
N ALA A 156 10.42 16.88 7.84
CA ALA A 156 10.61 15.46 7.61
C ALA A 156 10.55 15.12 6.13
N LYS A 157 11.37 14.15 5.71
CA LYS A 157 11.42 13.72 4.31
C LYS A 157 10.14 12.98 3.92
N VAL A 158 9.45 13.43 2.87
CA VAL A 158 8.28 12.74 2.31
C VAL A 158 8.69 11.96 1.06
N VAL A 159 8.37 10.67 1.04
CA VAL A 159 8.63 9.75 -0.08
C VAL A 159 7.32 9.18 -0.57
N LEU A 160 7.11 9.22 -1.89
CA LEU A 160 6.01 8.52 -2.54
C LEU A 160 6.52 7.17 -3.02
N SER A 161 5.94 6.10 -2.50
CA SER A 161 6.25 4.75 -2.94
C SER A 161 5.24 4.28 -3.98
N GLU A 162 5.75 3.79 -5.10
CA GLU A 162 4.93 3.30 -6.22
C GLU A 162 4.51 1.83 -6.07
N LEU A 163 4.47 1.28 -4.83
CA LEU A 163 3.97 -0.08 -4.61
C LEU A 163 2.58 -0.23 -5.23
N LYS A 164 2.44 -1.21 -6.13
CA LYS A 164 1.18 -1.41 -6.88
C LYS A 164 0.03 -1.77 -5.93
N VAL A 165 -1.07 -1.06 -6.06
CA VAL A 165 -2.34 -1.37 -5.39
C VAL A 165 -3.29 -2.05 -6.37
N HIS A 166 -3.27 -1.59 -7.62
CA HIS A 166 -4.13 -2.07 -8.71
C HIS A 166 -3.29 -2.58 -9.87
N THR A 167 -3.94 -3.36 -10.74
CA THR A 167 -3.35 -3.86 -11.97
C THR A 167 -3.02 -2.69 -12.91
N ASP A 168 -1.82 -2.69 -13.48
CA ASP A 168 -1.44 -1.77 -14.56
C ASP A 168 -1.83 -2.32 -15.95
N LEU A 169 -1.46 -1.58 -17.00
CA LEU A 169 -1.76 -2.02 -18.37
C LEU A 169 -1.18 -3.40 -18.66
N ALA A 170 0.06 -3.68 -18.28
CA ALA A 170 0.71 -4.96 -18.55
C ALA A 170 0.04 -6.12 -17.79
N ASP A 171 -0.39 -5.87 -16.54
CA ASP A 171 -1.15 -6.86 -15.77
C ASP A 171 -2.51 -7.13 -16.38
N ASN A 172 -3.24 -6.08 -16.80
CA ASN A 172 -4.54 -6.23 -17.48
C ASN A 172 -4.41 -6.96 -18.81
N GLU A 173 -3.38 -6.66 -19.61
CA GLU A 173 -3.07 -7.37 -20.84
C GLU A 173 -2.83 -8.85 -20.59
N ARG A 174 -2.03 -9.18 -19.57
CA ARG A 174 -1.72 -10.58 -19.20
C ARG A 174 -2.97 -11.35 -18.74
N ILE A 175 -3.84 -10.69 -17.94
CA ILE A 175 -5.11 -11.28 -17.50
C ILE A 175 -6.01 -11.52 -18.71
N LEU A 176 -6.18 -10.52 -19.56
CA LEU A 176 -7.06 -10.63 -20.72
C LEU A 176 -6.55 -11.68 -21.70
N GLN A 177 -5.25 -11.77 -21.95
CA GLN A 177 -4.67 -12.80 -22.83
C GLN A 177 -5.01 -14.22 -22.38
N LYS A 178 -5.07 -14.48 -21.08
CA LYS A 178 -5.47 -15.78 -20.54
C LYS A 178 -6.97 -16.06 -20.67
N SER A 179 -7.79 -15.03 -20.81
CA SER A 179 -9.26 -15.11 -20.83
C SER A 179 -9.85 -14.93 -22.22
N LEU A 180 -9.05 -14.63 -23.24
CA LEU A 180 -9.52 -14.30 -24.61
C LEU A 180 -10.41 -15.40 -25.24
N SER A 181 -10.13 -16.67 -24.93
CA SER A 181 -10.90 -17.79 -25.50
C SER A 181 -12.35 -17.87 -25.02
N CYS A 182 -12.67 -17.22 -23.88
CA CYS A 182 -14.00 -17.26 -23.29
C CYS A 182 -14.62 -15.86 -23.08
N ALA A 183 -13.83 -14.80 -23.18
CA ALA A 183 -14.33 -13.45 -22.99
C ALA A 183 -15.03 -12.93 -24.26
N LYS A 184 -16.29 -12.54 -24.13
CA LYS A 184 -17.06 -11.87 -25.19
C LYS A 184 -17.03 -10.36 -25.04
N LEU A 185 -16.96 -9.88 -23.83
CA LEU A 185 -16.96 -8.48 -23.44
C LEU A 185 -16.03 -8.27 -22.27
N VAL A 186 -15.31 -7.16 -22.25
CA VAL A 186 -14.48 -6.72 -21.13
C VAL A 186 -15.00 -5.37 -20.61
N LEU A 187 -15.23 -5.29 -19.29
CA LEU A 187 -15.61 -4.06 -18.64
C LEU A 187 -14.43 -3.53 -17.82
N VAL A 188 -13.98 -2.33 -18.14
CA VAL A 188 -12.96 -1.60 -17.39
C VAL A 188 -13.66 -0.67 -16.42
N HIS A 189 -13.45 -0.87 -15.13
CA HIS A 189 -14.06 -0.04 -14.09
C HIS A 189 -13.06 0.28 -12.96
N HIS A 190 -13.49 1.09 -12.00
CA HIS A 190 -12.69 1.49 -10.83
C HIS A 190 -11.46 2.34 -11.19
N GLY A 191 -11.48 2.97 -12.35
CA GLY A 191 -10.50 3.94 -12.79
C GLY A 191 -11.11 5.35 -12.87
N GLU A 192 -10.25 6.36 -12.75
CA GLU A 192 -10.63 7.76 -13.00
C GLU A 192 -10.57 8.05 -14.48
N GLU A 193 -11.54 8.85 -14.99
CA GLU A 193 -11.42 9.39 -16.33
C GLU A 193 -10.27 10.42 -16.42
N PRO A 194 -9.54 10.49 -17.55
CA PRO A 194 -9.71 9.68 -18.78
C PRO A 194 -8.94 8.34 -18.78
N LYS A 195 -8.36 7.90 -17.66
CA LYS A 195 -7.49 6.71 -17.60
C LYS A 195 -8.23 5.41 -17.93
N SER A 196 -9.46 5.27 -17.44
CA SER A 196 -10.29 4.09 -17.70
C SER A 196 -10.66 3.96 -19.18
N SER A 197 -11.05 5.05 -19.80
CA SER A 197 -11.34 5.09 -21.23
C SER A 197 -10.10 4.84 -22.11
N GLN A 198 -8.94 5.37 -21.72
CA GLN A 198 -7.66 5.11 -22.40
C GLN A 198 -7.27 3.64 -22.29
N LEU A 199 -7.40 3.02 -21.11
CA LEU A 199 -7.15 1.60 -20.92
C LEU A 199 -8.09 0.74 -21.78
N ALA A 200 -9.39 1.05 -21.78
CA ALA A 200 -10.36 0.36 -22.62
C ALA A 200 -10.01 0.45 -24.11
N GLY A 201 -9.61 1.64 -24.58
CA GLY A 201 -9.14 1.87 -25.95
C GLY A 201 -7.91 1.03 -26.30
N ALA A 202 -6.90 1.03 -25.45
CA ALA A 202 -5.66 0.26 -25.65
C ALA A 202 -5.91 -1.24 -25.71
N LEU A 203 -6.73 -1.77 -24.80
CA LEU A 203 -7.09 -3.21 -24.79
C LEU A 203 -7.91 -3.60 -26.01
N ARG A 204 -8.89 -2.77 -26.41
CA ARG A 204 -9.69 -2.99 -27.64
C ARG A 204 -8.81 -3.06 -28.90
N GLN A 205 -7.89 -2.12 -29.03
CA GLN A 205 -6.98 -2.08 -30.17
C GLN A 205 -6.04 -3.29 -30.20
N LYS A 206 -5.51 -3.71 -29.06
CA LYS A 206 -4.54 -4.81 -28.98
C LYS A 206 -5.16 -6.18 -29.17
N PHE A 207 -6.34 -6.42 -28.60
CA PHE A 207 -6.93 -7.75 -28.53
C PHE A 207 -8.10 -7.96 -29.47
N HIS A 208 -8.56 -6.92 -30.19
CA HIS A 208 -9.68 -6.97 -31.14
C HIS A 208 -10.97 -7.55 -30.53
N ILE A 209 -11.21 -7.28 -29.25
CA ILE A 209 -12.40 -7.69 -28.49
C ILE A 209 -13.16 -6.44 -28.03
N GLU A 210 -14.45 -6.59 -27.79
CA GLU A 210 -15.24 -5.49 -27.24
C GLU A 210 -14.80 -5.16 -25.82
N VAL A 211 -14.40 -3.91 -25.58
CA VAL A 211 -13.99 -3.39 -24.27
C VAL A 211 -14.71 -2.08 -24.00
N ILE A 212 -15.41 -1.99 -22.89
CA ILE A 212 -16.19 -0.81 -22.50
C ILE A 212 -15.65 -0.26 -21.18
N SER A 213 -15.55 1.07 -21.06
CA SER A 213 -15.42 1.77 -19.78
C SER A 213 -16.78 2.38 -19.45
N PRO A 214 -17.60 1.72 -18.63
CA PRO A 214 -18.97 2.18 -18.36
C PRO A 214 -18.95 3.37 -17.41
N HIS A 215 -19.88 4.31 -17.62
CA HIS A 215 -20.17 5.38 -16.69
C HIS A 215 -21.24 4.96 -15.66
N PHE A 216 -21.31 5.73 -14.59
CA PHE A 216 -22.33 5.48 -13.57
C PHE A 216 -23.74 5.58 -14.16
N GLY A 217 -24.53 4.51 -13.98
CA GLY A 217 -25.90 4.42 -14.50
C GLY A 217 -26.03 3.75 -15.88
N ASP A 218 -24.92 3.44 -16.58
CA ASP A 218 -24.96 2.73 -17.84
C ASP A 218 -25.57 1.33 -17.66
N ARG A 219 -26.39 0.93 -18.62
CA ARG A 219 -26.94 -0.45 -18.72
C ARG A 219 -26.22 -1.19 -19.81
N ILE A 220 -25.64 -2.33 -19.46
CA ILE A 220 -24.94 -3.21 -20.40
C ILE A 220 -25.74 -4.51 -20.48
N ILE A 221 -26.17 -4.88 -21.69
CA ILE A 221 -26.86 -6.12 -21.94
C ILE A 221 -25.81 -7.10 -22.47
N LEU A 222 -25.68 -8.26 -21.81
CA LEU A 222 -24.72 -9.34 -22.12
C LEU A 222 -25.38 -10.41 -23.01
#